data_e253ce355ddb70f915b1f05c9349db9a
#
_entry.id   e253ce355ddb70f915b1f05c9349db9a
#
_cell.length_a   1.000
_cell.length_b   1.000
_cell.length_c   1.000
_cell.angle_alpha   90.00
_cell.angle_beta   90.00
_cell.angle_gamma   90.00
#
_symmetry.space_group_name_H-M   'P 1'
#
loop_
_entity.id
_entity.type
_entity.pdbx_description
1 polymer ?
#
loop_
_entity_poly.entity_id
_entity_poly.type
_entity_poly.pdbx_seq_one_letter_code
_entity_poly.pdbx_strand_id
1 'polypeptide(L)'
;MSIKLALLKSGEQVIADAKELVSEEKVHGYLFTRPHKVVSTQPLLLTEEQQGDNSLEVTLSPWIILSADKEVVVPTDWVVTVVEPLESVVKMYEEKVNG
;
A
#
# COMPACT_ATOMS: atom_id res chain seq x y z
N MET A 1 -5.55 8.15 -11.91
CA MET A 1 -4.69 7.54 -10.90
C MET A 1 -5.45 6.42 -10.21
N SER A 2 -4.83 5.27 -10.06
CA SER A 2 -5.50 4.11 -9.50
C SER A 2 -4.80 3.70 -8.22
N ILE A 3 -5.18 4.31 -7.12
CA ILE A 3 -4.54 4.08 -5.82
C ILE A 3 -5.09 2.79 -5.22
N LYS A 4 -4.20 1.85 -4.96
CA LYS A 4 -4.56 0.53 -4.44
C LYS A 4 -3.69 0.17 -3.25
N LEU A 5 -4.21 -0.70 -2.43
CA LEU A 5 -3.49 -1.25 -1.30
C LEU A 5 -3.17 -2.71 -1.60
N ALA A 6 -1.90 -3.05 -1.61
CA ALA A 6 -1.46 -4.40 -1.90
C ALA A 6 -0.96 -5.09 -0.64
N LEU A 7 -1.40 -6.32 -0.43
CA LEU A 7 -0.88 -7.16 0.63
C LEU A 7 0.14 -8.10 0.00
N LEU A 8 1.36 -8.04 0.47
CA LEU A 8 2.46 -8.83 -0.07
C LEU A 8 2.70 -10.10 0.76
N LYS A 9 3.39 -11.05 0.17
CA LYS A 9 3.70 -12.30 0.86
C LYS A 9 4.51 -12.09 2.14
N SER A 10 5.25 -11.00 2.19
CA SER A 10 6.02 -10.66 3.39
C SER A 10 5.14 -10.22 4.56
N GLY A 11 3.86 -9.96 4.31
CA GLY A 11 2.97 -9.38 5.30
C GLY A 11 2.91 -7.87 5.24
N GLU A 12 3.73 -7.25 4.42
CA GLU A 12 3.72 -5.81 4.27
C GLU A 12 2.49 -5.36 3.49
N GLN A 13 1.97 -4.22 3.88
CA GLN A 13 0.91 -3.56 3.12
C GLN A 13 1.51 -2.33 2.46
N VAL A 14 1.34 -2.23 1.15
CA VAL A 14 1.92 -1.15 0.37
C VAL A 14 0.81 -0.44 -0.39
N ILE A 15 0.76 0.87 -0.28
CA ILE A 15 -0.18 1.69 -1.03
C ILE A 15 0.57 2.38 -2.17
N ALA A 16 -0.01 2.39 -3.34
CA ALA A 16 0.62 2.97 -4.52
C ALA A 16 -0.42 3.23 -5.60
N ASP A 17 -0.04 4.05 -6.57
CA ASP A 17 -0.76 4.11 -7.82
C ASP A 17 -0.33 2.86 -8.58
N ALA A 18 -1.22 1.90 -8.68
CA ALA A 18 -0.90 0.57 -9.18
C ALA A 18 -1.53 0.30 -10.53
N LYS A 19 -0.76 -0.27 -11.43
CA LYS A 19 -1.23 -0.69 -12.73
C LYS A 19 -0.85 -2.14 -12.95
N GLU A 20 -1.71 -2.88 -13.64
CA GLU A 20 -1.39 -4.24 -14.00
C GLU A 20 -0.53 -4.25 -15.25
N LEU A 21 0.49 -5.08 -15.26
CA LEU A 21 1.32 -5.28 -16.44
C LEU A 21 0.81 -6.54 -17.15
N VAL A 22 0.14 -6.32 -18.26
CA VAL A 22 -0.57 -7.38 -18.97
C VAL A 22 0.12 -7.69 -20.28
N SER A 23 0.29 -8.96 -20.59
CA SER A 23 0.81 -9.43 -21.86
C SER A 23 0.09 -10.73 -22.19
N GLU A 24 -0.38 -10.86 -23.44
CA GLU A 24 -1.09 -12.05 -23.89
C GLU A 24 -2.28 -12.42 -22.97
N GLU A 25 -3.00 -11.38 -22.56
CA GLU A 25 -4.19 -11.52 -21.70
C GLU A 25 -3.89 -12.03 -20.30
N LYS A 26 -2.64 -12.03 -19.90
CA LYS A 26 -2.26 -12.44 -18.54
C LYS A 26 -1.57 -11.30 -17.80
N VAL A 27 -1.85 -11.22 -16.52
CA VAL A 27 -1.18 -10.25 -15.66
C VAL A 27 0.13 -10.86 -15.21
N HIS A 28 1.23 -10.22 -15.55
CA HIS A 28 2.58 -10.70 -15.20
C HIS A 28 3.15 -10.01 -13.97
N GLY A 29 2.62 -8.88 -13.62
CA GLY A 29 3.11 -8.14 -12.48
C GLY A 29 2.32 -6.85 -12.32
N TYR A 30 2.78 -6.04 -11.40
CA TYR A 30 2.17 -4.74 -11.13
C TYR A 30 3.25 -3.68 -11.19
N LEU A 31 2.88 -2.52 -11.72
CA LEU A 31 3.75 -1.35 -11.66
C LEU A 31 3.21 -0.48 -10.53
N PHE A 32 4.02 -0.32 -9.49
CA PHE A 32 3.66 0.53 -8.36
C PHE A 32 4.39 1.86 -8.52
N THR A 33 3.62 2.93 -8.66
CA THR A 33 4.19 4.27 -8.73
C THR A 33 4.13 4.89 -7.36
N ARG A 34 5.28 5.33 -6.89
CA ARG A 34 5.46 5.95 -5.57
C ARG A 34 4.92 5.08 -4.43
N PRO A 35 5.38 3.82 -4.35
CA PRO A 35 4.87 2.93 -3.30
C PRO A 35 5.29 3.38 -1.92
N HIS A 36 4.35 3.32 -0.99
CA HIS A 36 4.58 3.64 0.41
C HIS A 36 4.13 2.46 1.26
N LYS A 37 4.95 2.14 2.24
CA LYS A 37 4.62 1.09 3.18
C LYS A 37 3.70 1.65 4.24
N VAL A 38 2.67 0.90 4.58
CA VAL A 38 1.74 1.26 5.65
C VAL A 38 2.29 0.72 6.96
N VAL A 39 2.51 1.60 7.91
CA VAL A 39 3.03 1.22 9.21
C VAL A 39 2.00 1.58 10.26
N SER A 40 1.57 0.58 11.02
CA SER A 40 0.65 0.80 12.13
C SER A 40 1.47 1.00 13.39
N THR A 41 1.17 2.05 14.11
CA THR A 41 1.90 2.35 15.34
C THR A 41 1.20 1.77 16.57
N GLN A 42 0.04 1.17 16.37
CA GLN A 42 -0.69 0.58 17.48
C GLN A 42 -0.69 -0.94 17.39
N PRO A 43 -0.77 -1.63 18.53
CA PRO A 43 -0.86 -3.07 18.52
C PRO A 43 -2.08 -3.52 17.73
N LEU A 44 -1.95 -4.63 17.04
CA LEU A 44 -3.07 -5.17 16.28
C LEU A 44 -4.15 -5.76 17.17
N LEU A 45 -3.80 -6.09 18.40
CA LEU A 45 -4.78 -6.62 19.33
C LEU A 45 -5.42 -5.47 20.08
N LEU A 46 -6.57 -5.05 19.61
CA LEU A 46 -7.31 -4.00 20.26
C LEU A 46 -8.41 -4.61 21.08
N THR A 47 -8.62 -4.11 22.27
CA THR A 47 -9.77 -4.52 23.07
C THR A 47 -10.98 -3.76 22.56
N GLU A 48 -12.15 -4.24 22.94
CA GLU A 48 -13.37 -3.56 22.55
C GLU A 48 -13.40 -2.11 23.05
N GLU A 49 -12.79 -1.87 24.17
CA GLU A 49 -12.74 -0.53 24.73
C GLU A 49 -11.93 0.41 23.86
N GLN A 50 -10.95 -0.11 23.18
CA GLN A 50 -10.12 0.71 22.33
C GLN A 50 -10.72 0.94 20.97
N GLN A 51 -11.61 0.04 20.56
CA GLN A 51 -12.20 0.16 19.25
C GLN A 51 -13.05 1.38 19.05
N GLY A 52 -13.63 1.86 20.09
CA GLY A 52 -14.47 3.03 19.98
C GLY A 52 -13.75 4.29 19.63
N ASP A 53 -12.48 4.31 19.94
CA ASP A 53 -11.86 5.51 19.77
C ASP A 53 -11.03 5.65 18.67
N ASN A 54 -10.79 4.84 18.05
CA ASN A 54 -9.97 4.91 17.40
C ASN A 54 -9.38 4.45 16.52
N SER A 55 -9.33 4.70 16.16
CA SER A 55 -8.61 4.85 15.05
C SER A 55 -7.31 4.23 15.14
N LEU A 56 -7.02 3.42 14.17
CA LEU A 56 -5.69 2.94 13.96
C LEU A 56 -4.84 4.12 13.58
N GLU A 57 -3.75 4.28 14.28
CA GLU A 57 -2.77 5.26 13.87
C GLU A 57 -1.87 4.59 12.87
N VAL A 58 -1.95 5.02 11.63
CA VAL A 58 -1.06 4.53 10.59
C VAL A 58 -0.24 5.67 10.03
N THR A 59 0.97 5.34 9.63
CA THR A 59 1.83 6.28 8.93
C THR A 59 2.25 5.64 7.61
N LEU A 60 2.60 6.47 6.65
CA LEU A 60 3.08 6.00 5.36
C LEU A 60 4.54 6.42 5.24
N SER A 61 5.36 5.47 4.79
CA SER A 61 6.77 5.71 4.58
C SER A 61 7.18 5.13 3.25
N PRO A 62 8.11 5.75 2.52
CA PRO A 62 8.54 5.20 1.25
C PRO A 62 8.92 3.74 1.39
N TRP A 63 8.46 2.90 0.46
CA TRP A 63 8.66 1.46 0.60
C TRP A 63 10.12 1.07 0.48
N ILE A 64 10.80 1.58 -0.54
CA ILE A 64 12.22 1.30 -0.73
C ILE A 64 12.97 2.61 -0.52
N ILE A 65 13.40 2.81 0.72
CA ILE A 65 13.94 4.10 1.15
C ILE A 65 15.21 4.50 0.43
N LEU A 66 16.03 3.53 0.08
CA LEU A 66 17.35 3.80 -0.49
C LEU A 66 17.34 3.93 -1.99
N SER A 67 16.17 4.00 -2.61
CA SER A 67 16.06 4.15 -4.05
C SER A 67 15.38 5.46 -4.39
N ALA A 68 15.84 6.09 -5.45
CA ALA A 68 15.18 7.27 -6.00
C ALA A 68 14.11 6.90 -7.04
N ASP A 69 13.98 5.63 -7.36
CA ASP A 69 13.02 5.19 -8.36
C ASP A 69 11.60 5.41 -7.87
N LYS A 70 10.80 6.04 -8.71
CA LYS A 70 9.41 6.31 -8.38
C LYS A 70 8.49 5.17 -8.79
N GLU A 71 8.97 4.30 -9.67
CA GLU A 71 8.20 3.18 -10.17
C GLU A 71 8.91 1.88 -9.88
N VAL A 72 8.17 0.91 -9.36
CA VAL A 72 8.73 -0.39 -9.00
C VAL A 72 7.85 -1.47 -9.58
N VAL A 73 8.45 -2.44 -10.26
CA VAL A 73 7.73 -3.58 -10.80
C VAL A 73 7.72 -4.70 -9.77
N VAL A 74 6.53 -5.21 -9.46
CA VAL A 74 6.36 -6.28 -8.48
C VAL A 74 5.72 -7.48 -9.17
N PRO A 75 6.34 -8.66 -9.11
CA PRO A 75 5.76 -9.85 -9.74
C PRO A 75 4.43 -10.25 -9.09
N THR A 76 3.55 -10.85 -9.87
CA THR A 76 2.25 -11.28 -9.34
C THR A 76 2.37 -12.31 -8.24
N ASP A 77 3.39 -13.16 -8.31
CA ASP A 77 3.55 -14.21 -7.29
C ASP A 77 4.01 -13.66 -5.93
N TRP A 78 4.39 -12.40 -5.86
CA TRP A 78 4.74 -11.78 -4.59
C TRP A 78 3.54 -11.07 -3.93
N VAL A 79 2.48 -10.84 -4.68
CA VAL A 79 1.30 -10.12 -4.21
C VAL A 79 0.20 -11.12 -3.83
N VAL A 80 -0.24 -11.07 -2.58
CA VAL A 80 -1.32 -11.92 -2.11
C VAL A 80 -2.65 -11.41 -2.64
N THR A 81 -2.89 -10.11 -2.49
CA THR A 81 -4.12 -9.50 -2.98
C THR A 81 -3.96 -7.99 -3.11
N VAL A 82 -4.82 -7.40 -3.91
CA VAL A 82 -4.88 -5.96 -4.10
C VAL A 82 -6.30 -5.53 -3.78
N VAL A 83 -6.46 -4.55 -2.93
CA VAL A 83 -7.77 -4.09 -2.48
C VAL A 83 -7.86 -2.58 -2.53
N GLU A 84 -9.07 -2.07 -2.39
CA GLU A 84 -9.29 -0.63 -2.31
C GLU A 84 -8.93 -0.15 -0.92
N PRO A 85 -8.09 0.86 -0.79
CA PRO A 85 -7.75 1.40 0.53
C PRO A 85 -8.91 2.22 1.10
N LEU A 86 -8.90 2.38 2.41
CA LEU A 86 -9.85 3.29 3.06
C LEU A 86 -9.61 4.71 2.53
N GLU A 87 -10.67 5.48 2.45
CA GLU A 87 -10.60 6.83 1.92
C GLU A 87 -9.61 7.71 2.71
N SER A 88 -9.58 7.55 4.02
CA SER A 88 -8.64 8.30 4.86
C SER A 88 -7.18 7.96 4.51
N VAL A 89 -6.93 6.71 4.17
CA VAL A 89 -5.58 6.27 3.80
C VAL A 89 -5.22 6.80 2.42
N VAL A 90 -6.17 6.85 1.50
CA VAL A 90 -5.97 7.46 0.18
C VAL A 90 -5.55 8.92 0.33
N LYS A 91 -6.22 9.64 1.20
CA LYS A 91 -5.90 11.05 1.44
C LYS A 91 -4.49 11.23 2.00
N MET A 92 -4.10 10.35 2.93
CA MET A 92 -2.75 10.38 3.46
C MET A 92 -1.71 10.16 2.37
N TYR A 93 -1.98 9.20 1.50
CA TYR A 93 -1.08 8.90 0.39
C TYR A 93 -0.95 10.09 -0.56
N GLU A 94 -2.08 10.70 -0.90
CA GLU A 94 -2.06 11.85 -1.80
C GLU A 94 -1.27 13.01 -1.22
N GLU A 95 -1.40 13.24 0.07
CA GLU A 95 -0.62 14.28 0.73
C GLU A 95 0.87 13.97 0.69
N LYS A 96 1.23 12.71 0.86
CA LYS A 96 2.64 12.31 0.84
C LYS A 96 3.26 12.49 -0.54
N VAL A 97 2.54 12.15 -1.60
CA VAL A 97 3.11 12.21 -2.95
C VAL A 97 3.00 13.58 -3.59
N ASN A 98 2.08 14.40 -3.12
CA ASN A 98 1.88 15.74 -3.66
C ASN A 98 2.44 16.84 -2.76
N GLY A 99 2.75 16.49 -1.56
CA GLY A 99 3.34 17.43 -0.63
C GLY A 99 4.86 17.46 -0.71
#